data_0c1d93399777ed84b7cd5f459e3122ba
#
_entry.id   0c1d93399777ed84b7cd5f459e3122ba
#
_cell.length_a   1.000
_cell.length_b   1.000
_cell.length_c   1.000
_cell.angle_alpha   90.00
_cell.angle_beta   90.00
_cell.angle_gamma   90.00
#
_symmetry.space_group_name_H-M   'P 1'
#
loop_
_entity.id
_entity.type
_entity.pdbx_description
1 polymer ?
#
loop_
_entity_poly.entity_id
_entity_poly.type
_entity_poly.pdbx_seq_one_letter_code
_entity_poly.pdbx_strand_id
1 'polypeptide(L)'
;MDVLSLYREAGAYFEGHFLLASGRHSPKFLQSALVLQHPPKAEQLGAALASLFPGGADFVIGPAMGGVVLAHTVARALGCRAIFAEKDGHGGMLLHRFPITPGERFIAVEDVVTTGGSLRKAIAAAEAAGAVGLGVGAIIDRGQAVFTPPLKALVRLEFPSYPAEGCPLCRAGLPLEQL
;
A
#
# COMPACT_ATOMS: atom_id res chain seq x y z
N MET A 1 9.26 -14.17 7.48
CA MET A 1 7.78 -14.21 7.42
C MET A 1 7.38 -14.47 5.97
N ASP A 2 6.49 -15.40 5.75
CA ASP A 2 5.93 -15.64 4.41
C ASP A 2 4.63 -14.83 4.25
N VAL A 3 4.73 -13.70 3.56
CA VAL A 3 3.61 -12.79 3.30
C VAL A 3 2.52 -13.48 2.45
N LEU A 4 2.92 -14.28 1.45
CA LEU A 4 1.95 -14.94 0.57
C LEU A 4 1.12 -15.99 1.30
N SER A 5 1.72 -16.71 2.24
CA SER A 5 0.98 -17.65 3.09
C SER A 5 -0.09 -16.93 3.91
N LEU A 6 0.24 -15.77 4.50
CA LEU A 6 -0.76 -14.97 5.22
C LEU A 6 -1.93 -14.52 4.32
N TYR A 7 -1.63 -14.14 3.06
CA TYR A 7 -2.68 -13.76 2.10
C TYR A 7 -3.55 -14.96 1.69
N ARG A 8 -2.95 -16.13 1.44
CA ARG A 8 -3.70 -17.36 1.13
C ARG A 8 -4.59 -17.82 2.28
N GLU A 9 -4.06 -17.86 3.49
CA GLU A 9 -4.81 -18.23 4.70
C GLU A 9 -6.00 -17.28 4.98
N ALA A 10 -5.87 -15.99 4.61
CA ALA A 10 -6.93 -15.01 4.75
C ALA A 10 -7.91 -14.99 3.56
N GLY A 11 -7.73 -15.86 2.55
CA GLY A 11 -8.52 -15.81 1.32
C GLY A 11 -8.32 -14.53 0.52
N ALA A 12 -7.16 -13.90 0.65
CA ALA A 12 -6.82 -12.60 0.06
C ALA A 12 -6.00 -12.68 -1.22
N TYR A 13 -5.65 -13.89 -1.65
CA TYR A 13 -4.93 -14.19 -2.88
C TYR A 13 -5.83 -14.94 -3.83
N PHE A 14 -6.12 -14.34 -4.97
CA PHE A 14 -7.03 -14.87 -5.98
C PHE A 14 -6.29 -15.24 -7.26
N GLU A 15 -6.67 -16.35 -7.86
CA GLU A 15 -6.24 -16.77 -9.19
C GLU A 15 -7.46 -16.91 -10.10
N GLY A 16 -7.42 -16.33 -11.30
CA GLY A 16 -8.56 -16.27 -12.20
C GLY A 16 -8.34 -15.30 -13.35
N HIS A 17 -9.34 -14.48 -13.65
CA HIS A 17 -9.27 -13.45 -14.68
C HIS A 17 -9.90 -12.17 -14.14
N PHE A 18 -9.07 -11.21 -13.75
CA PHE A 18 -9.49 -10.02 -13.00
C PHE A 18 -9.31 -8.74 -13.81
N LEU A 19 -10.31 -7.84 -13.71
CA LEU A 19 -10.20 -6.47 -14.18
C LEU A 19 -9.53 -5.61 -13.10
N LEU A 20 -8.37 -5.05 -13.43
CA LEU A 20 -7.66 -4.13 -12.55
C LEU A 20 -8.21 -2.70 -12.67
N ALA A 21 -8.02 -1.86 -11.65
CA ALA A 21 -8.40 -0.45 -11.66
C ALA A 21 -7.78 0.36 -12.81
N SER A 22 -6.68 -0.12 -13.40
CA SER A 22 -6.03 0.45 -14.59
C SER A 22 -6.72 0.08 -15.91
N GLY A 23 -7.80 -0.71 -15.88
CA GLY A 23 -8.44 -1.28 -17.07
C GLY A 23 -7.69 -2.46 -17.70
N ARG A 24 -6.57 -2.87 -17.11
CA ARG A 24 -5.81 -4.04 -17.54
C ARG A 24 -6.35 -5.31 -16.90
N HIS A 25 -6.11 -6.46 -17.53
CA HIS A 25 -6.50 -7.77 -17.03
C HIS A 25 -5.31 -8.49 -16.37
N SER A 26 -5.57 -9.25 -15.32
CA SER A 26 -4.54 -10.03 -14.62
C SER A 26 -5.04 -11.42 -14.26
N PRO A 27 -4.17 -12.47 -14.31
CA PRO A 27 -4.53 -13.79 -13.80
C PRO A 27 -4.55 -13.87 -12.28
N LYS A 28 -4.12 -12.81 -11.57
CA LYS A 28 -3.98 -12.80 -10.12
C LYS A 28 -4.45 -11.47 -9.56
N PHE A 29 -5.08 -11.54 -8.38
CA PHE A 29 -5.53 -10.37 -7.62
C PHE A 29 -5.21 -10.53 -6.14
N LEU A 30 -4.91 -9.42 -5.47
CA LEU A 30 -4.61 -9.37 -4.03
C LEU A 30 -5.55 -8.36 -3.37
N GLN A 31 -6.26 -8.81 -2.32
CA GLN A 31 -7.16 -7.96 -1.55
C GLN A 31 -6.67 -7.84 -0.12
N SER A 32 -5.80 -6.86 0.13
CA SER A 32 -5.15 -6.67 1.44
C SER A 32 -6.13 -6.44 2.58
N ALA A 33 -7.30 -5.86 2.30
CA ALA A 33 -8.32 -5.65 3.32
C ALA A 33 -8.75 -6.96 3.99
N LEU A 34 -8.76 -8.10 3.25
CA LEU A 34 -9.08 -9.41 3.79
C LEU A 34 -8.00 -9.97 4.74
N VAL A 35 -6.76 -9.54 4.62
CA VAL A 35 -5.70 -9.86 5.58
C VAL A 35 -5.77 -8.89 6.76
N LEU A 36 -5.86 -7.60 6.48
CA LEU A 36 -5.78 -6.52 7.47
C LEU A 36 -7.01 -6.45 8.38
N GLN A 37 -8.15 -7.05 8.00
CA GLN A 37 -9.30 -7.20 8.89
C GLN A 37 -9.03 -8.10 10.10
N HIS A 38 -7.97 -8.89 10.06
CA HIS A 38 -7.55 -9.76 11.17
C HIS A 38 -6.45 -9.04 11.99
N PRO A 39 -6.76 -8.44 13.17
CA PRO A 39 -5.79 -7.67 13.93
C PRO A 39 -4.45 -8.36 14.17
N PRO A 40 -4.38 -9.65 14.54
CA PRO A 40 -3.10 -10.32 14.74
C PRO A 40 -2.24 -10.39 13.46
N LYS A 41 -2.85 -10.60 12.28
CA LYS A 41 -2.15 -10.61 10.99
C LYS A 41 -1.70 -9.20 10.59
N ALA A 42 -2.55 -8.20 10.82
CA ALA A 42 -2.23 -6.79 10.56
C ALA A 42 -1.05 -6.32 11.44
N GLU A 43 -1.05 -6.67 12.73
CA GLU A 43 0.04 -6.37 13.67
C GLU A 43 1.34 -7.05 13.27
N GLN A 44 1.30 -8.32 12.85
CA GLN A 44 2.46 -9.06 12.38
C GLN A 44 3.07 -8.41 11.13
N LEU A 45 2.25 -8.01 10.15
CA LEU A 45 2.69 -7.30 8.96
C LEU A 45 3.24 -5.91 9.30
N GLY A 46 2.55 -5.17 10.17
CA GLY A 46 2.97 -3.85 10.62
C GLY A 46 4.31 -3.86 11.34
N ALA A 47 4.51 -4.80 12.28
CA ALA A 47 5.77 -4.97 12.99
C ALA A 47 6.93 -5.35 12.05
N ALA A 48 6.68 -6.25 11.11
CA ALA A 48 7.68 -6.63 10.12
C ALA A 48 8.06 -5.45 9.21
N LEU A 49 7.08 -4.65 8.76
CA LEU A 49 7.37 -3.48 7.95
C LEU A 49 8.11 -2.40 8.76
N ALA A 50 7.71 -2.18 10.02
CA ALA A 50 8.38 -1.26 10.94
C ALA A 50 9.86 -1.60 11.14
N SER A 51 10.22 -2.90 11.20
CA SER A 51 11.62 -3.34 11.37
C SER A 51 12.54 -2.91 10.22
N LEU A 52 12.00 -2.56 9.06
CA LEU A 52 12.77 -2.01 7.95
C LEU A 52 13.18 -0.54 8.18
N PHE A 53 12.67 0.11 9.23
CA PHE A 53 12.88 1.52 9.55
C PHE A 53 13.40 1.71 10.99
N PRO A 54 14.59 1.20 11.32
CA PRO A 54 15.12 1.20 12.69
C PRO A 54 15.36 2.61 13.27
N GLY A 55 15.42 3.65 12.42
CA GLY A 55 15.55 5.04 12.87
C GLY A 55 14.26 5.67 13.42
N GLY A 56 13.13 4.96 13.33
CA GLY A 56 11.83 5.47 13.76
C GLY A 56 11.33 6.66 12.94
N ALA A 57 10.23 7.25 13.39
CA ALA A 57 9.62 8.45 12.82
C ALA A 57 8.76 9.13 13.90
N ASP A 58 8.34 10.38 13.63
CA ASP A 58 7.40 11.07 14.49
C ASP A 58 5.94 10.66 14.16
N PHE A 59 5.70 10.26 12.91
CA PHE A 59 4.45 9.64 12.50
C PHE A 59 4.61 8.72 11.27
N VAL A 60 3.62 7.84 11.08
CA VAL A 60 3.44 7.04 9.87
C VAL A 60 2.20 7.53 9.14
N ILE A 61 2.29 7.67 7.81
CA ILE A 61 1.17 8.10 6.97
C ILE A 61 0.82 7.02 5.94
N GLY A 62 -0.48 6.79 5.74
CA GLY A 62 -0.99 5.96 4.65
C GLY A 62 -2.08 6.68 3.86
N PRO A 63 -2.26 6.40 2.56
CA PRO A 63 -3.41 6.88 1.82
C PRO A 63 -4.69 6.16 2.25
N ALA A 64 -5.78 6.90 2.46
CA ALA A 64 -7.08 6.30 2.70
C ALA A 64 -7.61 5.65 1.41
N MET A 65 -8.27 4.47 1.49
CA MET A 65 -8.57 3.68 2.69
C MET A 65 -7.54 2.57 2.95
N GLY A 66 -6.90 1.98 1.90
CA GLY A 66 -6.05 0.79 2.02
C GLY A 66 -4.88 0.93 3.00
N GLY A 67 -4.25 2.10 3.01
CA GLY A 67 -3.09 2.37 3.88
C GLY A 67 -3.41 2.66 5.34
N VAL A 68 -4.69 2.89 5.72
CA VAL A 68 -5.04 3.36 7.08
C VAL A 68 -4.70 2.33 8.16
N VAL A 69 -5.16 1.09 8.00
CA VAL A 69 -4.90 0.02 8.98
C VAL A 69 -3.41 -0.28 9.06
N LEU A 70 -2.74 -0.34 7.90
CA LEU A 70 -1.29 -0.60 7.87
C LEU A 70 -0.51 0.53 8.55
N ALA A 71 -0.83 1.80 8.26
CA ALA A 71 -0.19 2.94 8.91
C ALA A 71 -0.35 2.87 10.44
N HIS A 72 -1.54 2.49 10.93
CA HIS A 72 -1.79 2.32 12.35
C HIS A 72 -0.91 1.22 12.97
N THR A 73 -0.84 0.05 12.35
CA THR A 73 -0.05 -1.08 12.90
C THR A 73 1.46 -0.84 12.83
N VAL A 74 1.95 -0.18 11.77
CA VAL A 74 3.36 0.23 11.66
C VAL A 74 3.70 1.29 12.71
N ALA A 75 2.86 2.32 12.87
CA ALA A 75 3.06 3.37 13.86
C ALA A 75 3.05 2.81 15.29
N ARG A 76 2.13 1.89 15.59
CA ARG A 76 2.10 1.17 16.87
C ARG A 76 3.43 0.45 17.15
N ALA A 77 3.96 -0.23 16.15
CA ALA A 77 5.23 -0.94 16.30
C ALA A 77 6.44 -0.01 16.46
N LEU A 78 6.40 1.19 15.87
CA LEU A 78 7.43 2.23 16.00
C LEU A 78 7.24 3.11 17.25
N GLY A 79 6.09 3.02 17.93
CA GLY A 79 5.77 3.87 19.09
C GLY A 79 5.50 5.33 18.73
N CYS A 80 4.94 5.60 17.54
CA CYS A 80 4.66 6.96 17.05
C CYS A 80 3.20 7.14 16.61
N ARG A 81 2.85 8.34 16.09
CA ARG A 81 1.49 8.64 15.63
C ARG A 81 1.19 7.94 14.31
N ALA A 82 -0.07 7.55 14.10
CA ALA A 82 -0.59 7.12 12.81
C ALA A 82 -1.54 8.17 12.24
N ILE A 83 -1.33 8.57 11.00
CA ILE A 83 -2.21 9.48 10.28
C ILE A 83 -2.53 8.92 8.90
N PHE A 84 -3.52 9.50 8.24
CA PHE A 84 -3.85 9.14 6.86
C PHE A 84 -4.20 10.36 6.02
N ALA A 85 -3.93 10.27 4.73
CA ALA A 85 -4.31 11.27 3.74
C ALA A 85 -5.59 10.85 3.03
N GLU A 86 -6.53 11.77 2.87
CA GLU A 86 -7.81 11.56 2.20
C GLU A 86 -7.82 12.25 0.83
N LYS A 87 -8.54 11.69 -0.13
CA LYS A 87 -8.71 12.32 -1.46
C LYS A 87 -9.39 13.68 -1.33
N ASP A 88 -8.86 14.69 -2.00
CA ASP A 88 -9.39 16.06 -2.02
C ASP A 88 -10.55 16.28 -3.03
N GLY A 89 -10.87 15.25 -3.81
CA GLY A 89 -11.85 15.34 -4.90
C GLY A 89 -11.32 15.97 -6.20
N HIS A 90 -10.11 16.52 -6.17
CA HIS A 90 -9.46 17.20 -7.32
C HIS A 90 -8.22 16.46 -7.82
N GLY A 91 -8.02 15.26 -7.35
CA GLY A 91 -6.91 14.38 -7.77
C GLY A 91 -5.70 14.42 -6.86
N GLY A 92 -5.69 15.21 -5.79
CA GLY A 92 -4.71 15.25 -4.71
C GLY A 92 -5.16 14.51 -3.45
N MET A 93 -4.44 14.77 -2.34
CA MET A 93 -4.79 14.31 -0.99
C MET A 93 -4.62 15.42 0.04
N LEU A 94 -5.39 15.34 1.13
CA LEU A 94 -5.44 16.29 2.24
C LEU A 94 -5.14 15.61 3.57
N LEU A 95 -4.59 16.42 4.52
CA LEU A 95 -4.32 16.03 5.92
C LEU A 95 -5.13 16.88 6.91
N HIS A 96 -6.33 17.33 6.53
CA HIS A 96 -7.11 18.32 7.29
C HIS A 96 -7.50 17.89 8.71
N ARG A 97 -7.40 16.60 9.04
CA ARG A 97 -7.72 16.07 10.38
C ARG A 97 -6.55 16.09 11.35
N PHE A 98 -5.33 16.19 10.83
CA PHE A 98 -4.12 15.95 11.63
C PHE A 98 -3.22 17.17 11.59
N PRO A 99 -2.93 17.80 12.74
CA PRO A 99 -1.93 18.85 12.79
C PRO A 99 -0.54 18.25 12.55
N ILE A 100 0.22 18.92 11.69
CA ILE A 100 1.62 18.62 11.41
C ILE A 100 2.45 19.81 11.86
N THR A 101 3.48 19.53 12.65
CA THR A 101 4.49 20.54 13.00
C THR A 101 5.60 20.50 11.95
N PRO A 102 5.98 21.64 11.34
CA PRO A 102 7.08 21.67 10.39
C PRO A 102 8.36 21.06 10.98
N GLY A 103 9.00 20.19 10.19
CA GLY A 103 10.17 19.42 10.61
C GLY A 103 9.86 18.05 11.22
N GLU A 104 8.61 17.71 11.51
CA GLU A 104 8.25 16.33 11.88
C GLU A 104 8.61 15.35 10.78
N ARG A 105 9.14 14.20 11.18
CA ARG A 105 9.65 13.18 10.26
C ARG A 105 8.63 12.06 10.08
N PHE A 106 8.45 11.61 8.86
CA PHE A 106 7.46 10.57 8.59
C PHE A 106 7.96 9.42 7.72
N ILE A 107 7.29 8.28 7.85
CA ILE A 107 7.38 7.14 6.95
C ILE A 107 6.02 6.99 6.26
N ALA A 108 6.00 6.91 4.93
CA ALA A 108 4.79 6.67 4.15
C ALA A 108 4.63 5.18 3.85
N VAL A 109 3.43 4.63 4.09
CA VAL A 109 3.18 3.19 3.88
C VAL A 109 1.89 2.94 3.09
N GLU A 110 1.90 1.88 2.30
CA GLU A 110 0.72 1.39 1.56
C GLU A 110 0.75 -0.15 1.55
N ASP A 111 -0.41 -0.77 1.44
CA ASP A 111 -0.51 -2.23 1.42
C ASP A 111 0.08 -2.82 0.13
N VAL A 112 -0.32 -2.32 -1.03
CA VAL A 112 0.18 -2.74 -2.35
C VAL A 112 0.59 -1.53 -3.18
N VAL A 113 1.85 -1.45 -3.54
CA VAL A 113 2.37 -0.40 -4.42
C VAL A 113 2.53 -0.94 -5.84
N THR A 114 1.75 -0.42 -6.78
CA THR A 114 1.90 -0.67 -8.23
C THR A 114 2.70 0.46 -8.85
N THR A 115 2.06 1.56 -9.21
CA THR A 115 2.72 2.76 -9.74
C THR A 115 3.12 3.74 -8.64
N GLY A 116 2.56 3.58 -7.44
CA GLY A 116 2.80 4.44 -6.29
C GLY A 116 2.07 5.79 -6.33
N GLY A 117 1.06 5.94 -7.20
CA GLY A 117 0.37 7.21 -7.38
C GLY A 117 -0.31 7.74 -6.11
N SER A 118 -1.05 6.89 -5.39
CA SER A 118 -1.70 7.27 -4.11
C SER A 118 -0.68 7.64 -3.05
N LEU A 119 0.35 6.81 -2.91
CA LEU A 119 1.39 7.02 -1.91
C LEU A 119 2.18 8.32 -2.16
N ARG A 120 2.49 8.66 -3.43
CA ARG A 120 3.12 9.94 -3.78
C ARG A 120 2.26 11.13 -3.39
N LYS A 121 0.94 11.06 -3.56
CA LYS A 121 0.03 12.13 -3.18
C LYS A 121 -0.03 12.31 -1.67
N ALA A 122 -0.03 11.20 -0.89
CA ALA A 122 0.05 11.26 0.57
C ALA A 122 1.38 11.87 1.04
N ILE A 123 2.51 11.50 0.42
CA ILE A 123 3.83 12.10 0.68
C ILE A 123 3.80 13.60 0.40
N ALA A 124 3.34 14.00 -0.79
CA ALA A 124 3.27 15.42 -1.17
C ALA A 124 2.39 16.24 -0.21
N ALA A 125 1.29 15.68 0.28
CA ALA A 125 0.44 16.36 1.27
C ALA A 125 1.15 16.57 2.61
N ALA A 126 1.94 15.59 3.07
CA ALA A 126 2.73 15.70 4.30
C ALA A 126 3.88 16.71 4.14
N GLU A 127 4.59 16.67 3.02
CA GLU A 127 5.69 17.60 2.70
C GLU A 127 5.18 19.03 2.54
N ALA A 128 4.00 19.22 1.94
CA ALA A 128 3.36 20.54 1.82
C ALA A 128 2.98 21.13 3.19
N ALA A 129 2.75 20.29 4.21
CA ALA A 129 2.56 20.69 5.59
C ALA A 129 3.87 20.93 6.37
N GLY A 130 5.03 20.77 5.71
CA GLY A 130 6.35 21.00 6.27
C GLY A 130 7.00 19.77 6.91
N ALA A 131 6.44 18.59 6.76
CA ALA A 131 7.04 17.35 7.25
C ALA A 131 8.18 16.85 6.36
N VAL A 132 9.06 16.01 6.91
CA VAL A 132 10.24 15.47 6.24
C VAL A 132 10.08 13.95 6.05
N GLY A 133 10.05 13.49 4.80
CA GLY A 133 9.97 12.06 4.48
C GLY A 133 11.28 11.32 4.77
N LEU A 134 11.20 10.26 5.58
CA LEU A 134 12.35 9.40 5.91
C LEU A 134 12.41 8.14 5.04
N GLY A 135 11.27 7.71 4.54
CA GLY A 135 11.21 6.49 3.76
C GLY A 135 9.80 6.10 3.34
N VAL A 136 9.77 5.09 2.48
CA VAL A 136 8.55 4.58 1.87
C VAL A 136 8.49 3.07 2.08
N GLY A 137 7.37 2.55 2.59
CA GLY A 137 7.17 1.15 2.88
C GLY A 137 5.94 0.54 2.24
N ALA A 138 5.98 -0.75 1.90
CA ALA A 138 4.81 -1.50 1.46
C ALA A 138 4.82 -2.95 1.97
N ILE A 139 3.65 -3.57 2.09
CA ILE A 139 3.59 -5.01 2.26
C ILE A 139 4.06 -5.65 0.94
N ILE A 140 3.49 -5.19 -0.19
CA ILE A 140 3.77 -5.76 -1.52
C ILE A 140 4.21 -4.67 -2.50
N ASP A 141 5.41 -4.85 -3.06
CA ASP A 141 5.90 -4.08 -4.21
C ASP A 141 5.57 -4.85 -5.51
N ARG A 142 4.86 -4.19 -6.44
CA ARG A 142 4.54 -4.74 -7.77
C ARG A 142 5.61 -4.41 -8.82
N GLY A 143 6.73 -3.80 -8.40
CA GLY A 143 7.92 -3.59 -9.21
C GLY A 143 7.85 -2.46 -10.25
N GLN A 144 6.84 -1.60 -10.22
CA GLN A 144 6.66 -0.52 -11.21
C GLN A 144 6.95 0.88 -10.65
N ALA A 145 7.00 1.02 -9.33
CA ALA A 145 7.20 2.31 -8.68
C ALA A 145 8.67 2.56 -8.38
N VAL A 146 9.13 3.80 -8.64
CA VAL A 146 10.44 4.28 -8.24
C VAL A 146 10.25 5.40 -7.23
N PHE A 147 10.91 5.32 -6.06
CA PHE A 147 10.89 6.33 -5.00
C PHE A 147 12.31 6.74 -4.63
N THR A 148 12.44 7.91 -4.04
CA THR A 148 13.68 8.41 -3.44
C THR A 148 13.35 8.93 -2.04
N PRO A 149 13.82 8.27 -0.96
CA PRO A 149 14.62 7.02 -0.94
C PRO A 149 13.84 5.82 -1.51
N PRO A 150 14.53 4.71 -1.87
CA PRO A 150 13.89 3.53 -2.47
C PRO A 150 12.80 2.92 -1.58
N LEU A 151 11.74 2.42 -2.20
CA LEU A 151 10.67 1.68 -1.54
C LEU A 151 11.24 0.42 -0.86
N LYS A 152 10.92 0.25 0.41
CA LYS A 152 11.17 -0.97 1.17
C LYS A 152 9.87 -1.78 1.24
N ALA A 153 9.92 -3.04 0.84
CA ALA A 153 8.74 -3.90 0.85
C ALA A 153 9.04 -5.23 1.55
N LEU A 154 8.00 -5.82 2.14
CA LEU A 154 8.11 -7.15 2.73
C LEU A 154 8.26 -8.23 1.67
N VAL A 155 7.63 -8.04 0.51
CA VAL A 155 7.75 -8.92 -0.65
C VAL A 155 7.60 -8.14 -1.95
N ARG A 156 8.36 -8.53 -2.97
CA ARG A 156 8.17 -8.07 -4.35
C ARG A 156 7.48 -9.16 -5.15
N LEU A 157 6.36 -8.80 -5.80
CA LEU A 157 5.53 -9.73 -6.57
C LEU A 157 5.20 -9.14 -7.94
N GLU A 158 5.73 -9.72 -8.97
CA GLU A 158 5.43 -9.35 -10.34
C GLU A 158 4.39 -10.31 -10.92
N PHE A 159 3.19 -9.82 -11.18
CA PHE A 159 2.16 -10.57 -11.89
C PHE A 159 2.00 -10.02 -13.30
N PRO A 160 1.81 -10.87 -14.29
CA PRO A 160 1.53 -10.40 -15.63
C PRO A 160 0.21 -9.61 -15.64
N SER A 161 0.17 -8.55 -16.45
CA SER A 161 -1.06 -7.86 -16.77
C SER A 161 -1.13 -7.55 -18.26
N TYR A 162 -2.32 -7.65 -18.82
CA TYR A 162 -2.56 -7.58 -20.25
C TYR A 162 -3.51 -6.44 -20.59
N PRO A 163 -3.33 -5.74 -21.72
CA PRO A 163 -4.39 -4.89 -22.26
C PRO A 163 -5.63 -5.75 -22.58
N ALA A 164 -6.84 -5.20 -22.43
CA ALA A 164 -8.09 -5.93 -22.69
C ALA A 164 -8.12 -6.57 -24.09
N GLU A 165 -7.71 -5.80 -25.12
CA GLU A 165 -7.71 -6.21 -26.53
C GLU A 165 -6.75 -7.38 -26.86
N GLY A 166 -5.68 -7.54 -26.07
CA GLY A 166 -4.67 -8.58 -26.25
C GLY A 166 -4.65 -9.64 -25.18
N CYS A 167 -5.63 -9.68 -24.30
CA CYS A 167 -5.64 -10.55 -23.13
C CYS A 167 -5.76 -12.05 -23.52
N PRO A 168 -4.78 -12.88 -23.15
CA PRO A 168 -4.85 -14.31 -23.42
C PRO A 168 -5.97 -15.01 -22.65
N LEU A 169 -6.36 -14.48 -21.47
CA LEU A 169 -7.44 -15.03 -20.66
C LEU A 169 -8.81 -14.77 -21.29
N CYS A 170 -9.02 -13.60 -21.93
CA CYS A 170 -10.20 -13.32 -22.74
C CYS A 170 -10.30 -14.29 -23.92
N ARG A 171 -9.17 -14.52 -24.60
CA ARG A 171 -9.14 -15.46 -25.74
C ARG A 171 -9.41 -16.91 -25.32
N ALA A 172 -9.05 -17.26 -24.09
CA ALA A 172 -9.36 -18.58 -23.53
C ALA A 172 -10.80 -18.69 -22.98
N GLY A 173 -11.63 -17.65 -23.11
CA GLY A 173 -13.02 -17.66 -22.67
C GLY A 173 -13.20 -17.66 -21.14
N LEU A 174 -12.15 -17.32 -20.39
CA LEU A 174 -12.27 -17.22 -18.92
C LEU A 174 -13.15 -16.02 -18.53
N PRO A 175 -14.12 -16.19 -17.62
CA PRO A 175 -14.98 -15.11 -17.17
C PRO A 175 -14.14 -13.99 -16.51
N LEU A 176 -14.45 -12.74 -16.85
CA LEU A 176 -13.79 -11.58 -16.25
C LEU A 176 -14.48 -11.22 -14.93
N GLU A 177 -13.72 -11.18 -13.87
CA GLU A 177 -14.19 -10.83 -12.53
C GLU A 177 -13.72 -9.42 -12.15
N GLN A 178 -14.57 -8.68 -11.43
CA GLN A 178 -14.25 -7.40 -10.81
C GLN A 178 -14.46 -7.53 -9.29
N LEU A 179 -13.41 -7.32 -8.53
CA LEU A 179 -13.39 -7.44 -7.06
C LEU A 179 -13.25 -6.09 -6.37
#